data_d4c0375945f41f9488a109d5d0198d93
#
_entry.id   d4c0375945f41f9488a109d5d0198d93
#
_cell.length_a   1.000
_cell.length_b   1.000
_cell.length_c   1.000
_cell.angle_alpha   90.00
_cell.angle_beta   90.00
_cell.angle_gamma   90.00
#
_symmetry.space_group_name_H-M   'P 1'
#
loop_
_entity.id
_entity.type
_entity.pdbx_description
1 polymer ?
#
loop_
_entity_poly.entity_id
_entity_poly.type
_entity_poly.pdbx_seq_one_letter_code
_entity_poly.pdbx_strand_id
1 'polypeptide(L)'
;MSLPAGFLWGTATSSHQVEGGNDNDWTDWEAQPGRIHDGSRSGEAAGWWSGQAEQDLARAAALGHNAHRMSLEWSRLEPAPGRYDDAALERYAEILAAARRLGLRLMVTLNHFTLPRWAARGGGWLDPQLPERFAAFAARAG
;
A
#
# COMPACT_ATOMS: atom_id res chain seq x y z
N MET A 1 -24.92 -0.33 24.90
CA MET A 1 -25.16 0.04 23.49
C MET A 1 -24.65 -1.09 22.61
N SER A 2 -25.48 -1.63 21.73
CA SER A 2 -25.05 -2.60 20.71
C SER A 2 -24.84 -1.87 19.38
N LEU A 3 -23.80 -2.27 18.65
CA LEU A 3 -23.58 -1.74 17.30
C LEU A 3 -24.56 -2.38 16.30
N PRO A 4 -24.86 -1.69 15.18
CA PRO A 4 -25.73 -2.25 14.16
C PRO A 4 -25.23 -3.59 13.63
N ALA A 5 -26.16 -4.45 13.20
CA ALA A 5 -25.78 -5.67 12.49
C ALA A 5 -24.97 -5.33 11.23
N GLY A 6 -23.88 -6.04 11.00
CA GLY A 6 -23.00 -5.80 9.87
C GLY A 6 -22.00 -4.64 10.06
N PHE A 7 -21.88 -4.08 11.26
CA PHE A 7 -20.84 -3.09 11.55
C PHE A 7 -19.45 -3.63 11.27
N LEU A 8 -18.62 -2.80 10.60
CA LEU A 8 -17.26 -3.18 10.24
C LEU A 8 -16.27 -2.75 11.32
N TRP A 9 -15.68 -3.75 11.95
CA TRP A 9 -14.51 -3.59 12.80
C TRP A 9 -13.27 -3.90 11.99
N GLY A 10 -12.39 -2.96 11.82
CA GLY A 10 -11.27 -3.16 10.92
C GLY A 10 -9.98 -2.53 11.38
N THR A 11 -8.92 -2.99 10.75
CA THR A 11 -7.59 -2.40 10.79
C THR A 11 -7.31 -1.70 9.46
N ALA A 12 -6.27 -0.86 9.45
CA ALA A 12 -5.83 -0.17 8.24
C ALA A 12 -4.31 -0.08 8.19
N THR A 13 -3.75 -0.30 7.01
CA THR A 13 -2.32 -0.17 6.75
C THR A 13 -2.07 0.73 5.55
N SER A 14 -0.85 1.26 5.47
CA SER A 14 -0.32 1.94 4.28
C SER A 14 0.88 1.15 3.76
N SER A 15 0.96 1.00 2.45
CA SER A 15 2.03 0.25 1.77
C SER A 15 3.42 0.66 2.23
N HIS A 16 3.71 1.96 2.22
CA HIS A 16 5.01 2.51 2.64
C HIS A 16 5.38 2.14 4.09
N GLN A 17 4.39 2.07 4.97
CA GLN A 17 4.62 1.84 6.41
C GLN A 17 4.72 0.36 6.79
N VAL A 18 4.23 -0.56 5.97
CA VAL A 18 4.18 -1.98 6.33
C VAL A 18 4.95 -2.90 5.39
N GLU A 19 5.12 -2.54 4.13
CA GLU A 19 5.68 -3.47 3.13
C GLU A 19 7.19 -3.68 3.28
N GLY A 20 7.94 -2.60 3.43
CA GLY A 20 9.41 -2.62 3.41
C GLY A 20 10.00 -2.64 1.99
N GLY A 21 11.20 -2.11 1.85
CA GLY A 21 11.93 -2.08 0.58
C GLY A 21 11.27 -1.26 -0.52
N ASN A 22 10.48 -0.25 -0.17
CA ASN A 22 9.79 0.62 -1.12
C ASN A 22 10.77 1.59 -1.81
N ASP A 23 10.49 1.92 -3.08
CA ASP A 23 11.28 2.81 -3.93
C ASP A 23 10.40 3.94 -4.47
N ASN A 24 10.11 4.94 -3.62
CA ASN A 24 9.18 6.03 -3.91
C ASN A 24 9.72 7.39 -3.46
N ASP A 25 8.94 8.45 -3.62
CA ASP A 25 9.30 9.82 -3.23
C ASP A 25 9.52 9.99 -1.72
N TRP A 26 8.80 9.23 -0.88
CA TRP A 26 9.00 9.24 0.56
C TRP A 26 10.31 8.59 0.99
N THR A 27 10.78 7.57 0.27
CA THR A 27 12.11 6.99 0.48
C THR A 27 13.20 8.04 0.22
N ASP A 28 13.03 8.89 -0.82
CA ASP A 28 13.92 10.02 -1.07
C ASP A 28 13.82 11.10 0.02
N TRP A 29 12.61 11.35 0.54
CA TRP A 29 12.38 12.31 1.61
C TRP A 29 13.04 11.90 2.93
N GLU A 30 12.77 10.69 3.40
CA GLU A 30 13.30 10.19 4.68
C GLU A 30 14.82 10.01 4.66
N ALA A 31 15.44 9.90 3.48
CA ALA A 31 16.88 9.81 3.33
C ALA A 31 17.60 11.13 3.62
N GLN A 32 16.88 12.27 3.58
CA GLN A 32 17.47 13.60 3.78
C GLN A 32 17.68 13.87 5.28
N PRO A 33 18.85 14.35 5.69
CA PRO A 33 19.13 14.68 7.08
C PRO A 33 18.09 15.66 7.67
N GLY A 34 17.61 15.37 8.88
CA GLY A 34 16.69 16.23 9.63
C GLY A 34 15.23 16.22 9.15
N ARG A 35 14.88 15.38 8.18
CA ARG A 35 13.50 15.23 7.75
C ARG A 35 12.67 14.36 8.68
N ILE A 36 13.25 13.33 9.23
CA ILE A 36 12.64 12.47 10.25
C ILE A 36 13.25 12.84 11.61
N HIS A 37 12.42 13.07 12.60
CA HIS A 37 12.81 13.62 13.90
C HIS A 37 13.92 12.81 14.59
N ASP A 38 13.79 11.49 14.59
CA ASP A 38 14.73 10.56 15.21
C ASP A 38 15.74 9.95 14.21
N GLY A 39 15.70 10.39 12.94
CA GLY A 39 16.56 9.86 11.89
C GLY A 39 16.21 8.45 11.41
N SER A 40 15.10 7.88 11.87
CA SER A 40 14.63 6.57 11.42
C SER A 40 14.22 6.58 9.94
N ARG A 41 14.14 5.41 9.34
CA ARG A 41 13.67 5.24 7.96
C ARG A 41 12.70 4.06 7.90
N SER A 42 11.84 4.04 6.90
CA SER A 42 10.88 2.94 6.69
C SER A 42 11.56 1.58 6.55
N GLY A 43 12.69 1.51 5.82
CA GLY A 43 13.51 0.29 5.71
C GLY A 43 12.70 -0.97 5.38
N GLU A 44 12.81 -1.96 6.27
CA GLU A 44 12.05 -3.22 6.18
C GLU A 44 10.59 -3.06 6.64
N ALA A 45 10.25 -1.93 7.26
CA ALA A 45 8.93 -1.63 7.81
C ALA A 45 8.39 -2.78 8.67
N ALA A 46 7.17 -3.27 8.41
CA ALA A 46 6.60 -4.45 9.06
C ALA A 46 6.84 -5.76 8.30
N GLY A 47 7.63 -5.73 7.24
CA GLY A 47 8.00 -6.91 6.46
C GLY A 47 6.87 -7.58 5.67
N TRP A 48 5.83 -6.81 5.31
CA TRP A 48 4.70 -7.37 4.57
C TRP A 48 5.11 -7.93 3.20
N TRP A 49 6.07 -7.26 2.55
CA TRP A 49 6.56 -7.74 1.27
C TRP A 49 7.40 -9.01 1.38
N SER A 50 8.04 -9.21 2.51
CA SER A 50 8.82 -10.41 2.84
C SER A 50 8.02 -11.55 3.49
N GLY A 51 6.67 -11.46 3.53
CA GLY A 51 5.79 -12.56 3.93
C GLY A 51 5.11 -12.40 5.29
N GLN A 52 5.18 -11.23 5.94
CA GLN A 52 4.49 -11.00 7.22
C GLN A 52 3.01 -10.63 7.05
N ALA A 53 2.58 -10.20 5.86
CA ALA A 53 1.22 -9.72 5.61
C ALA A 53 0.14 -10.74 6.03
N GLU A 54 0.30 -12.00 5.64
CA GLU A 54 -0.67 -13.06 5.92
C GLU A 54 -0.79 -13.36 7.42
N GLN A 55 0.33 -13.27 8.14
CA GLN A 55 0.34 -13.48 9.60
C GLN A 55 -0.36 -12.34 10.33
N ASP A 56 -0.12 -11.08 9.92
CA ASP A 56 -0.75 -9.92 10.53
C ASP A 56 -2.25 -9.87 10.25
N LEU A 57 -2.66 -10.22 9.04
CA LEU A 57 -4.07 -10.36 8.68
C LEU A 57 -4.76 -11.49 9.50
N ALA A 58 -4.06 -12.61 9.71
CA ALA A 58 -4.57 -13.68 10.56
C ALA A 58 -4.72 -13.25 12.03
N ARG A 59 -3.75 -12.47 12.56
CA ARG A 59 -3.86 -11.88 13.89
C ARG A 59 -5.06 -10.93 14.00
N ALA A 60 -5.26 -10.06 13.01
CA ALA A 60 -6.41 -9.16 12.98
C ALA A 60 -7.74 -9.93 12.99
N ALA A 61 -7.87 -10.96 12.17
CA ALA A 61 -9.06 -11.82 12.15
C ALA A 61 -9.28 -12.54 13.48
N ALA A 62 -8.21 -13.08 14.09
CA ALA A 62 -8.28 -13.75 15.39
C ALA A 62 -8.69 -12.81 16.54
N LEU A 63 -8.43 -11.50 16.42
CA LEU A 63 -8.87 -10.47 17.35
C LEU A 63 -10.32 -10.01 17.10
N GLY A 64 -11.03 -10.64 16.16
CA GLY A 64 -12.43 -10.35 15.87
C GLY A 64 -12.67 -9.25 14.84
N HIS A 65 -11.63 -8.79 14.13
CA HIS A 65 -11.84 -7.87 13.03
C HIS A 65 -12.49 -8.60 11.84
N ASN A 66 -13.36 -7.88 11.12
CA ASN A 66 -14.08 -8.38 9.95
C ASN A 66 -13.84 -7.53 8.70
N ALA A 67 -12.93 -6.53 8.78
CA ALA A 67 -12.57 -5.67 7.68
C ALA A 67 -11.10 -5.26 7.77
N HIS A 68 -10.50 -4.99 6.62
CA HIS A 68 -9.15 -4.44 6.53
C HIS A 68 -9.05 -3.47 5.34
N ARG A 69 -8.43 -2.30 5.55
CA ARG A 69 -8.05 -1.38 4.50
C ARG A 69 -6.54 -1.45 4.28
N MET A 70 -6.10 -1.67 3.06
CA MET A 70 -4.69 -1.60 2.69
C MET A 70 -4.50 -0.73 1.45
N SER A 71 -3.34 -0.13 1.28
CA SER A 71 -2.99 0.54 0.04
C SER A 71 -2.07 -0.33 -0.82
N LEU A 72 -2.12 -0.08 -2.12
CA LEU A 72 -1.14 -0.58 -3.07
C LEU A 72 -0.01 0.44 -3.20
N GLU A 73 1.22 -0.03 -3.37
CA GLU A 73 2.35 0.84 -3.65
C GLU A 73 2.51 1.01 -5.17
N TRP A 74 2.11 2.20 -5.66
CA TRP A 74 2.16 2.49 -7.09
C TRP A 74 3.57 2.35 -7.66
N SER A 75 4.59 2.81 -6.92
CA SER A 75 5.98 2.70 -7.35
C SER A 75 6.45 1.26 -7.55
N ARG A 76 5.87 0.32 -6.80
CA ARG A 76 6.16 -1.11 -6.91
C ARG A 76 5.47 -1.73 -8.12
N LEU A 77 4.21 -1.35 -8.34
CA LEU A 77 3.41 -1.85 -9.46
C LEU A 77 3.82 -1.25 -10.80
N GLU A 78 4.29 0.00 -10.82
CA GLU A 78 4.72 0.72 -12.01
C GLU A 78 6.06 1.44 -11.73
N PRO A 79 7.17 0.69 -11.71
CA PRO A 79 8.51 1.24 -11.40
C PRO A 79 9.03 2.24 -12.44
N ALA A 80 8.49 2.24 -13.65
CA ALA A 80 8.75 3.24 -14.68
C ALA A 80 7.46 3.50 -15.47
N PRO A 81 7.29 4.69 -16.08
CA PRO A 81 6.06 5.05 -16.78
C PRO A 81 5.65 3.99 -17.81
N GLY A 82 4.44 3.44 -17.68
CA GLY A 82 3.87 2.42 -18.55
C GLY A 82 4.49 1.03 -18.44
N ARG A 83 5.45 0.82 -17.53
CA ARG A 83 6.07 -0.48 -17.27
C ARG A 83 5.58 -1.06 -15.96
N TYR A 84 4.71 -2.05 -16.05
CA TYR A 84 4.14 -2.72 -14.89
C TYR A 84 4.98 -3.94 -14.48
N ASP A 85 4.99 -4.22 -13.17
CA ASP A 85 5.58 -5.41 -12.57
C ASP A 85 4.47 -6.42 -12.26
N ASP A 86 4.36 -7.45 -13.12
CA ASP A 86 3.34 -8.48 -12.97
C ASP A 86 3.57 -9.35 -11.73
N ALA A 87 4.83 -9.56 -11.30
CA ALA A 87 5.12 -10.29 -10.07
C ALA A 87 4.64 -9.52 -8.84
N ALA A 88 4.76 -8.19 -8.84
CA ALA A 88 4.21 -7.36 -7.79
C ALA A 88 2.67 -7.41 -7.76
N LEU A 89 2.00 -7.40 -8.92
CA LEU A 89 0.55 -7.57 -9.01
C LEU A 89 0.13 -8.93 -8.44
N GLU A 90 0.82 -10.00 -8.80
CA GLU A 90 0.55 -11.35 -8.31
C GLU A 90 0.71 -11.43 -6.79
N ARG A 91 1.77 -10.81 -6.23
CA ARG A 91 1.96 -10.76 -4.77
C ARG A 91 0.82 -10.03 -4.05
N TYR A 92 0.33 -8.91 -4.57
CA TYR A 92 -0.86 -8.25 -4.02
C TYR A 92 -2.10 -9.14 -4.11
N ALA A 93 -2.31 -9.83 -5.22
CA ALA A 93 -3.43 -10.75 -5.37
C ALA A 93 -3.40 -11.88 -4.32
N GLU A 94 -2.20 -12.42 -4.00
CA GLU A 94 -2.02 -13.41 -2.93
C GLU A 94 -2.43 -12.85 -1.55
N ILE A 95 -1.96 -11.63 -1.20
CA ILE A 95 -2.30 -10.96 0.07
C ILE A 95 -3.80 -10.73 0.17
N LEU A 96 -4.43 -10.22 -0.90
CA LEU A 96 -5.87 -10.00 -0.95
C LEU A 96 -6.66 -11.30 -0.83
N ALA A 97 -6.20 -12.36 -1.49
CA ALA A 97 -6.82 -13.69 -1.39
C ALA A 97 -6.69 -14.26 0.04
N ALA A 98 -5.56 -14.07 0.70
CA ALA A 98 -5.36 -14.47 2.10
C ALA A 98 -6.35 -13.75 3.03
N ALA A 99 -6.49 -12.44 2.90
CA ALA A 99 -7.45 -11.66 3.69
C ALA A 99 -8.90 -12.13 3.47
N ARG A 100 -9.27 -12.41 2.21
CA ARG A 100 -10.61 -12.95 1.87
C ARG A 100 -10.86 -14.32 2.51
N ARG A 101 -9.86 -15.22 2.49
CA ARG A 101 -9.97 -16.53 3.15
C ARG A 101 -10.17 -16.43 4.67
N LEU A 102 -9.66 -15.36 5.28
CA LEU A 102 -9.85 -15.04 6.70
C LEU A 102 -11.20 -14.35 6.99
N GLY A 103 -12.05 -14.17 5.99
CA GLY A 103 -13.36 -13.51 6.14
C GLY A 103 -13.28 -11.99 6.27
N LEU A 104 -12.13 -11.36 6.01
CA LEU A 104 -11.99 -9.93 6.07
C LEU A 104 -12.59 -9.26 4.83
N ARG A 105 -13.47 -8.28 5.05
CA ARG A 105 -13.92 -7.39 3.99
C ARG A 105 -12.81 -6.38 3.69
N LEU A 106 -12.44 -6.30 2.42
CA LEU A 106 -11.31 -5.48 1.98
C LEU A 106 -11.75 -4.13 1.43
N MET A 107 -10.96 -3.10 1.75
CA MET A 107 -10.95 -1.80 1.09
C MET A 107 -9.53 -1.56 0.56
N VAL A 108 -9.38 -1.54 -0.76
CA VAL A 108 -8.10 -1.28 -1.42
C VAL A 108 -7.98 0.20 -1.75
N THR A 109 -6.92 0.83 -1.23
CA THR A 109 -6.59 2.23 -1.48
C THR A 109 -5.54 2.29 -2.58
N LEU A 110 -5.85 2.91 -3.71
CA LEU A 110 -4.96 2.97 -4.87
C LEU A 110 -3.81 3.95 -4.70
N ASN A 111 -4.04 5.05 -3.98
CA ASN A 111 -2.99 5.97 -3.57
C ASN A 111 -3.25 6.42 -2.14
N HIS A 112 -2.25 6.26 -1.25
CA HIS A 112 -2.36 6.71 0.13
C HIS A 112 -1.65 8.07 0.31
N PHE A 113 -0.34 8.14 0.04
CA PHE A 113 0.42 9.40 0.08
C PHE A 113 1.71 9.35 -0.77
N THR A 114 2.22 8.18 -1.12
CA THR A 114 3.45 8.03 -1.89
C THR A 114 3.20 8.11 -3.40
N LEU A 115 4.21 8.55 -4.13
CA LEU A 115 4.26 8.52 -5.59
C LEU A 115 5.51 7.78 -6.08
N PRO A 116 5.43 7.11 -7.22
CA PRO A 116 6.63 6.66 -7.91
C PRO A 116 7.60 7.83 -8.13
N ARG A 117 8.90 7.58 -7.96
CA ARG A 117 9.92 8.63 -8.16
C ARG A 117 9.79 9.36 -9.50
N TRP A 118 9.47 8.62 -10.57
CA TRP A 118 9.29 9.22 -11.89
C TRP A 118 8.10 10.20 -11.93
N ALA A 119 7.01 9.89 -11.24
CA ALA A 119 5.85 10.76 -11.14
C ALA A 119 6.15 11.99 -10.28
N ALA A 120 6.78 11.79 -9.12
CA ALA A 120 7.17 12.89 -8.22
C ALA A 120 8.14 13.87 -8.91
N ARG A 121 9.15 13.37 -9.61
CA ARG A 121 10.12 14.19 -10.36
C ARG A 121 9.49 14.91 -11.55
N GLY A 122 8.41 14.39 -12.11
CA GLY A 122 7.63 15.01 -13.18
C GLY A 122 6.70 16.13 -12.72
N GLY A 123 6.68 16.45 -11.42
CA GLY A 123 5.81 17.49 -10.84
C GLY A 123 4.72 16.95 -9.91
N GLY A 124 4.62 15.62 -9.75
CA GLY A 124 3.63 14.97 -8.88
C GLY A 124 2.21 15.36 -9.29
N TRP A 125 1.35 15.61 -8.30
CA TRP A 125 -0.04 16.00 -8.54
C TRP A 125 -0.23 17.35 -9.24
N LEU A 126 0.83 18.12 -9.48
CA LEU A 126 0.81 19.33 -10.27
C LEU A 126 1.09 19.09 -11.77
N ASP A 127 1.52 17.87 -12.15
CA ASP A 127 1.65 17.47 -13.55
C ASP A 127 0.25 17.26 -14.16
N PRO A 128 -0.13 18.03 -15.21
CA PRO A 128 -1.44 17.88 -15.86
C PRO A 128 -1.66 16.49 -16.49
N GLN A 129 -0.64 15.71 -16.73
CA GLN A 129 -0.72 14.36 -17.26
C GLN A 129 -0.90 13.28 -16.15
N LEU A 130 -0.63 13.61 -14.88
CA LEU A 130 -0.68 12.62 -13.81
C LEU A 130 -2.08 12.01 -13.60
N PRO A 131 -3.20 12.74 -13.71
CA PRO A 131 -4.53 12.13 -13.60
C PRO A 131 -4.80 11.02 -14.63
N GLU A 132 -4.36 11.21 -15.87
CA GLU A 132 -4.50 10.19 -16.92
C GLU A 132 -3.62 8.96 -16.63
N ARG A 133 -2.39 9.19 -16.20
CA ARG A 133 -1.46 8.11 -15.78
C ARG A 133 -2.01 7.34 -14.57
N PHE A 134 -2.57 8.06 -13.59
CA PHE A 134 -3.21 7.44 -12.44
C PHE A 134 -4.45 6.62 -12.84
N ALA A 135 -5.25 7.09 -13.80
CA ALA A 135 -6.38 6.33 -14.32
C ALA A 135 -5.94 5.02 -15.00
N ALA A 136 -4.84 5.07 -15.77
CA ALA A 136 -4.25 3.87 -16.38
C ALA A 136 -3.75 2.87 -15.32
N PHE A 137 -3.05 3.36 -14.30
CA PHE A 137 -2.64 2.57 -13.15
C PHE A 137 -3.86 1.94 -12.43
N ALA A 138 -4.89 2.74 -12.15
CA ALA A 138 -6.10 2.26 -11.48
C ALA A 138 -6.80 1.14 -12.29
N ALA A 139 -6.88 1.29 -13.61
CA ALA A 139 -7.44 0.27 -14.49
C ALA A 139 -6.60 -1.03 -14.53
N ARG A 140 -5.29 -0.93 -14.33
CA ARG A 140 -4.39 -2.11 -14.28
C ARG A 140 -4.46 -2.83 -12.94
N ALA A 141 -4.70 -2.09 -11.85
CA ALA A 141 -4.74 -2.61 -10.48
C ALA A 141 -6.10 -3.18 -10.08
N GLY A 142 -7.17 -2.89 -10.82
CA GLY A 142 -8.55 -3.36 -10.58
C GLY A 142 -8.91 -4.52 -11.46
#